data_8cd6a7957eb356703132740719c9e6de
#
_entry.id   8cd6a7957eb356703132740719c9e6de
#
_cell.length_a   1.000
_cell.length_b   1.000
_cell.length_c   1.000
_cell.angle_alpha   90.00
_cell.angle_beta   90.00
_cell.angle_gamma   90.00
#
_symmetry.space_group_name_H-M   'P 1'
#
loop_
_entity.id
_entity.type
_entity.pdbx_description
1 polymer ?
#
loop_
_entity_poly.entity_id
_entity_poly.type
_entity_poly.pdbx_seq_one_letter_code
_entity_poly.pdbx_strand_id
1 'polypeptide(L)'
;MDPGKGKAHRPYEFGIKVSVATTAHRSKGGQFVTHIAALPGNPYDGHTLATVIPAMENMIGNTIERLLADAGYRGHNAPTDYKFRIYTSGQKRRLTPQIKRELRRRAAIEPVIGHLKAEHRMGRNYLAHHAGDAINAVLAAAGYNFHLLLKWLELLLSTFLAAQKAAAALQWV
;
A
#
# COMPACT_ATOMS: atom_id res chain seq x y z
N MET A 1 18.76 19.86 -2.54
CA MET A 1 17.38 19.41 -2.28
C MET A 1 16.48 20.00 -3.35
N ASP A 2 16.01 19.20 -4.29
CA ASP A 2 15.06 19.69 -5.29
C ASP A 2 13.70 19.91 -4.61
N PRO A 3 13.12 21.11 -4.68
CA PRO A 3 11.78 21.34 -4.19
C PRO A 3 10.80 20.62 -5.11
N GLY A 4 10.23 19.53 -4.63
CA GLY A 4 9.18 18.81 -5.36
C GLY A 4 7.99 19.76 -5.65
N LYS A 5 7.34 19.56 -6.80
CA LYS A 5 6.12 20.29 -7.18
C LYS A 5 5.00 19.94 -6.19
N GLY A 6 4.81 20.80 -5.20
CA GLY A 6 3.71 20.73 -4.26
C GLY A 6 2.36 21.08 -4.91
N LYS A 7 1.27 20.83 -4.20
CA LYS A 7 -0.08 21.27 -4.58
C LYS A 7 -0.18 22.78 -4.43
N ALA A 8 -1.14 23.43 -5.11
CA ALA A 8 -1.32 24.91 -5.11
C ALA A 8 -1.35 25.52 -3.70
N HIS A 9 -1.86 24.82 -2.68
CA HIS A 9 -1.90 25.24 -1.28
C HIS A 9 -0.68 24.81 -0.45
N ARG A 10 0.21 23.96 -1.00
CA ARG A 10 1.50 23.55 -0.42
C ARG A 10 2.52 23.46 -1.54
N PRO A 11 3.13 24.57 -1.93
CA PRO A 11 4.02 24.64 -3.10
C PRO A 11 5.31 23.83 -2.92
N TYR A 12 5.70 23.53 -1.69
CA TYR A 12 6.92 22.77 -1.39
C TYR A 12 6.58 21.54 -0.55
N GLU A 13 6.96 20.37 -1.03
CA GLU A 13 6.95 19.13 -0.27
C GLU A 13 8.41 18.71 -0.03
N PHE A 14 8.84 18.76 1.22
CA PHE A 14 10.18 18.32 1.62
C PHE A 14 10.14 16.85 2.01
N GLY A 15 11.20 16.14 1.64
CA GLY A 15 11.36 14.73 1.97
C GLY A 15 11.68 13.86 0.77
N ILE A 16 11.77 12.55 1.01
CA ILE A 16 11.96 11.57 -0.04
C ILE A 16 10.62 11.02 -0.52
N LYS A 17 10.51 10.75 -1.82
CA LYS A 17 9.37 10.05 -2.38
C LYS A 17 9.36 8.60 -1.89
N VAL A 18 8.20 8.10 -1.49
CA VAL A 18 8.02 6.71 -1.10
C VAL A 18 6.97 6.08 -2.00
N SER A 19 7.32 4.96 -2.64
CA SER A 19 6.38 4.09 -3.34
C SER A 19 5.71 3.18 -2.34
N VAL A 20 4.38 3.08 -2.39
CA VAL A 20 3.59 2.20 -1.53
C VAL A 20 2.64 1.38 -2.39
N ALA A 21 2.61 0.07 -2.19
CA ALA A 21 1.61 -0.80 -2.76
C ALA A 21 0.86 -1.56 -1.66
N THR A 22 -0.43 -1.77 -1.88
CA THR A 22 -1.31 -2.50 -0.97
C THR A 22 -2.08 -3.57 -1.70
N THR A 23 -2.64 -4.53 -0.97
CA THR A 23 -3.58 -5.50 -1.51
C THR A 23 -4.79 -4.80 -2.14
N ALA A 24 -5.23 -5.25 -3.32
CA ALA A 24 -6.37 -4.66 -4.03
C ALA A 24 -7.72 -5.13 -3.48
N HIS A 25 -7.78 -6.29 -2.83
CA HIS A 25 -9.01 -6.88 -2.31
C HIS A 25 -9.44 -6.21 -1.02
N ARG A 26 -10.76 -6.13 -0.82
CA ARG A 26 -11.32 -5.63 0.44
C ARG A 26 -11.04 -6.65 1.52
N SER A 27 -10.25 -6.28 2.52
CA SER A 27 -10.07 -7.05 3.75
C SER A 27 -10.74 -6.34 4.93
N LYS A 28 -11.25 -7.13 5.87
CA LYS A 28 -11.83 -6.61 7.11
C LYS A 28 -10.70 -5.97 7.93
N GLY A 29 -10.86 -4.72 8.33
CA GLY A 29 -9.86 -4.00 9.14
C GLY A 29 -8.81 -3.22 8.37
N GLY A 30 -8.67 -3.38 7.05
CA GLY A 30 -7.72 -2.61 6.23
C GLY A 30 -7.01 -3.45 5.17
N GLN A 31 -6.19 -2.78 4.37
CA GLN A 31 -5.37 -3.40 3.32
C GLN A 31 -3.93 -3.54 3.81
N PHE A 32 -3.33 -4.69 3.60
CA PHE A 32 -1.90 -4.88 3.89
C PHE A 32 -1.02 -4.10 2.92
N VAL A 33 0.03 -3.49 3.43
CA VAL A 33 1.13 -2.97 2.61
C VAL A 33 1.95 -4.17 2.11
N THR A 34 1.95 -4.37 0.81
CA THR A 34 2.66 -5.47 0.15
C THR A 34 4.03 -5.07 -0.37
N HIS A 35 4.24 -3.76 -0.58
CA HIS A 35 5.54 -3.22 -0.97
C HIS A 35 5.66 -1.78 -0.50
N ILE A 36 6.86 -1.41 -0.06
CA ILE A 36 7.24 -0.04 0.25
C ILE A 36 8.70 0.17 -0.10
N ALA A 37 9.01 1.28 -0.75
CA ALA A 37 10.38 1.66 -1.09
C ALA A 37 10.55 3.18 -1.09
N ALA A 38 11.64 3.64 -0.49
CA ALA A 38 12.10 5.01 -0.65
C ALA A 38 12.73 5.18 -2.04
N LEU A 39 12.38 6.26 -2.73
CA LEU A 39 12.80 6.54 -4.10
C LEU A 39 13.70 7.80 -4.12
N PRO A 40 15.03 7.64 -4.06
CA PRO A 40 15.97 8.76 -4.13
C PRO A 40 15.82 9.53 -5.45
N GLY A 41 16.09 10.85 -5.43
CA GLY A 41 16.07 11.66 -6.63
C GLY A 41 14.68 11.99 -7.18
N ASN A 42 13.61 11.69 -6.45
CA ASN A 42 12.23 12.02 -6.81
C ASN A 42 11.84 11.62 -8.26
N PRO A 43 12.04 10.35 -8.67
CA PRO A 43 11.77 9.93 -10.03
C PRO A 43 10.30 10.13 -10.43
N TYR A 44 10.04 10.23 -11.74
CA TYR A 44 8.67 10.22 -12.24
C TYR A 44 7.99 8.88 -11.92
N ASP A 45 6.75 8.92 -11.41
CA ASP A 45 6.03 7.72 -10.92
C ASP A 45 6.00 6.58 -11.95
N GLY A 46 5.68 6.92 -13.20
CA GLY A 46 5.64 5.95 -14.29
C GLY A 46 6.97 5.26 -14.57
N HIS A 47 8.11 5.85 -14.21
CA HIS A 47 9.44 5.26 -14.42
C HIS A 47 9.91 4.36 -13.30
N THR A 48 9.08 4.11 -12.30
CA THR A 48 9.44 3.26 -11.15
C THR A 48 8.98 1.81 -11.29
N LEU A 49 8.04 1.52 -12.19
CA LEU A 49 7.40 0.21 -12.26
C LEU A 49 8.32 -0.90 -12.76
N ALA A 50 9.32 -0.59 -13.60
CA ALA A 50 10.31 -1.57 -14.05
C ALA A 50 11.10 -2.21 -12.88
N THR A 51 11.32 -1.46 -11.80
CA THR A 51 12.02 -1.95 -10.60
C THR A 51 11.07 -2.40 -9.51
N VAL A 52 9.95 -1.71 -9.33
CA VAL A 52 8.98 -1.96 -8.26
C VAL A 52 8.24 -3.28 -8.46
N ILE A 53 7.83 -3.61 -9.70
CA ILE A 53 7.07 -4.85 -9.95
C ILE A 53 7.89 -6.10 -9.63
N PRO A 54 9.12 -6.29 -10.17
CA PRO A 54 9.93 -7.45 -9.82
C PRO A 54 10.27 -7.54 -8.33
N ALA A 55 10.57 -6.40 -7.69
CA ALA A 55 10.86 -6.36 -6.26
C ALA A 55 9.64 -6.77 -5.42
N MET A 56 8.44 -6.34 -5.81
CA MET A 56 7.19 -6.70 -5.15
C MET A 56 6.88 -8.19 -5.31
N GLU A 57 7.02 -8.76 -6.52
CA GLU A 57 6.78 -10.17 -6.78
C GLU A 57 7.76 -11.07 -6.03
N ASN A 58 9.02 -10.68 -5.97
CA ASN A 58 10.03 -11.41 -5.19
C ASN A 58 9.69 -11.40 -3.69
N MET A 59 9.16 -10.29 -3.17
CA MET A 59 8.77 -10.18 -1.76
C MET A 59 7.52 -11.00 -1.41
N ILE A 60 6.50 -10.98 -2.26
CA ILE A 60 5.23 -11.68 -2.01
C ILE A 60 5.21 -13.13 -2.47
N GLY A 61 6.20 -13.56 -3.26
CA GLY A 61 6.32 -14.93 -3.79
C GLY A 61 5.26 -15.29 -4.83
N ASN A 62 4.56 -14.33 -5.40
CA ASN A 62 3.50 -14.53 -6.39
C ASN A 62 3.55 -13.50 -7.51
N THR A 63 3.15 -13.93 -8.71
CA THR A 63 3.01 -13.05 -9.87
C THR A 63 1.82 -12.10 -9.69
N ILE A 64 2.02 -10.83 -10.03
CA ILE A 64 0.99 -9.81 -9.96
C ILE A 64 0.07 -9.92 -11.17
N GLU A 65 -1.18 -10.25 -10.95
CA GLU A 65 -2.18 -10.33 -12.00
C GLU A 65 -2.59 -8.94 -12.53
N ARG A 66 -2.76 -7.98 -11.63
CA ARG A 66 -3.21 -6.62 -11.95
C ARG A 66 -2.63 -5.59 -11.00
N LEU A 67 -2.29 -4.44 -11.56
CA LEU A 67 -1.85 -3.28 -10.80
C LEU A 67 -2.78 -2.09 -11.11
N LEU A 68 -3.28 -1.47 -10.05
CA LEU A 68 -4.15 -0.31 -10.11
C LEU A 68 -3.34 0.91 -9.63
N ALA A 69 -3.05 1.81 -10.54
CA ALA A 69 -2.16 2.94 -10.27
C ALA A 69 -2.89 4.30 -10.41
N ASP A 70 -2.28 5.33 -9.89
CA ASP A 70 -2.75 6.70 -10.09
C ASP A 70 -2.49 7.20 -11.51
N ALA A 71 -3.10 8.32 -11.86
CA ALA A 71 -2.91 8.98 -13.16
C ALA A 71 -1.44 9.36 -13.41
N GLY A 72 -0.65 9.60 -12.37
CA GLY A 72 0.79 9.86 -12.45
C GLY A 72 1.61 8.72 -13.07
N TYR A 73 1.08 7.51 -13.12
CA TYR A 73 1.73 6.36 -13.76
C TYR A 73 1.45 6.20 -15.26
N ARG A 74 0.80 7.17 -15.89
CA ARG A 74 0.59 7.13 -17.36
C ARG A 74 1.93 7.18 -18.08
N GLY A 75 2.08 6.38 -19.14
CA GLY A 75 3.36 6.26 -19.85
C GLY A 75 4.42 5.48 -19.08
N HIS A 76 4.00 4.55 -18.23
CA HIS A 76 4.87 3.74 -17.37
C HIS A 76 5.87 2.88 -18.14
N ASN A 77 7.01 2.61 -17.49
CA ASN A 77 8.11 1.76 -17.98
C ASN A 77 8.03 0.31 -17.45
N ALA A 78 6.83 -0.16 -17.10
CA ALA A 78 6.67 -1.52 -16.63
C ALA A 78 7.20 -2.56 -17.63
N PRO A 79 7.68 -3.72 -17.17
CA PRO A 79 8.08 -4.82 -18.04
C PRO A 79 6.99 -5.14 -19.06
N THR A 80 7.38 -5.59 -20.26
CA THR A 80 6.47 -5.80 -21.40
C THR A 80 5.30 -6.69 -21.08
N ASP A 81 5.50 -7.73 -20.27
CA ASP A 81 4.49 -8.70 -19.85
C ASP A 81 3.40 -8.08 -18.97
N TYR A 82 3.69 -6.93 -18.35
CA TYR A 82 2.77 -6.19 -17.49
C TYR A 82 2.06 -5.04 -18.19
N LYS A 83 2.43 -4.70 -19.43
CA LYS A 83 1.88 -3.56 -20.16
C LYS A 83 0.36 -3.52 -20.20
N PHE A 84 -0.31 -4.67 -20.24
CA PHE A 84 -1.76 -4.80 -20.30
C PHE A 84 -2.41 -5.16 -18.95
N ARG A 85 -1.62 -5.34 -17.90
CA ARG A 85 -2.08 -5.65 -16.54
C ARG A 85 -2.12 -4.41 -15.64
N ILE A 86 -1.63 -3.26 -16.14
CA ILE A 86 -1.60 -2.00 -15.39
C ILE A 86 -2.73 -1.12 -15.84
N TYR A 87 -3.55 -0.69 -14.89
CA TYR A 87 -4.69 0.18 -15.09
C TYR A 87 -4.50 1.47 -14.31
N THR A 88 -4.55 2.60 -15.02
CA THR A 88 -4.36 3.92 -14.40
C THR A 88 -5.67 4.65 -14.20
N SER A 89 -5.74 5.47 -13.17
CA SER A 89 -6.88 6.34 -12.92
C SER A 89 -7.17 7.24 -14.13
N GLY A 90 -8.45 7.34 -14.50
CA GLY A 90 -8.88 8.10 -15.69
C GLY A 90 -8.67 7.42 -17.03
N GLN A 91 -8.23 6.15 -17.06
CA GLN A 91 -8.20 5.35 -18.29
C GLN A 91 -9.62 5.12 -18.81
N LYS A 92 -9.82 5.24 -20.13
CA LYS A 92 -11.14 5.05 -20.80
C LYS A 92 -11.25 3.73 -21.55
N ARG A 93 -10.14 3.17 -22.04
CA ARG A 93 -10.09 1.96 -22.86
C ARG A 93 -9.71 0.73 -22.06
N ARG A 94 -10.13 -0.46 -22.51
CA ARG A 94 -9.80 -1.78 -21.93
C ARG A 94 -10.26 -1.96 -20.48
N LEU A 95 -11.39 -1.35 -20.11
CA LEU A 95 -11.96 -1.45 -18.78
C LEU A 95 -13.21 -2.31 -18.79
N THR A 96 -13.12 -3.48 -18.16
CA THR A 96 -14.32 -4.27 -17.83
C THR A 96 -15.08 -3.62 -16.66
N PRO A 97 -16.37 -3.95 -16.46
CA PRO A 97 -17.12 -3.48 -15.29
C PRO A 97 -16.44 -3.83 -13.95
N GLN A 98 -15.76 -4.98 -13.90
CA GLN A 98 -14.98 -5.40 -12.72
C GLN A 98 -13.79 -4.45 -12.48
N ILE A 99 -12.96 -4.21 -13.49
CA ILE A 99 -11.80 -3.31 -13.38
C ILE A 99 -12.23 -1.89 -13.01
N LYS A 100 -13.36 -1.41 -13.55
CA LYS A 100 -13.91 -0.10 -13.15
C LYS A 100 -14.27 -0.05 -11.65
N ARG A 101 -14.82 -1.12 -11.09
CA ARG A 101 -15.09 -1.22 -9.64
C ARG A 101 -13.80 -1.23 -8.83
N GLU A 102 -12.81 -1.99 -9.27
CA GLU A 102 -11.50 -2.08 -8.63
C GLU A 102 -10.76 -0.72 -8.67
N LEU A 103 -10.77 -0.01 -9.79
CA LEU A 103 -10.19 1.34 -9.91
C LEU A 103 -10.84 2.35 -8.96
N ARG A 104 -12.15 2.27 -8.72
CA ARG A 104 -12.79 3.12 -7.70
C ARG A 104 -12.28 2.82 -6.30
N ARG A 105 -11.90 1.57 -6.02
CA ARG A 105 -11.35 1.15 -4.73
C ARG A 105 -9.87 1.51 -4.56
N ARG A 106 -9.19 1.93 -5.61
CA ARG A 106 -7.80 2.41 -5.54
C ARG A 106 -7.62 3.49 -4.46
N ALA A 107 -8.59 4.39 -4.33
CA ALA A 107 -8.54 5.43 -3.30
C ALA A 107 -8.43 4.89 -1.86
N ALA A 108 -8.70 3.59 -1.62
CA ALA A 108 -8.53 2.97 -0.32
C ALA A 108 -7.06 2.90 0.15
N ILE A 109 -6.09 3.17 -0.72
CA ILE A 109 -4.68 3.33 -0.32
C ILE A 109 -4.44 4.66 0.43
N GLU A 110 -5.25 5.69 0.19
CA GLU A 110 -5.05 7.01 0.80
C GLU A 110 -5.14 6.98 2.33
N PRO A 111 -6.15 6.34 2.95
CA PRO A 111 -6.16 6.11 4.39
C PRO A 111 -4.93 5.34 4.90
N VAL A 112 -4.47 4.31 4.15
CA VAL A 112 -3.27 3.55 4.54
C VAL A 112 -2.05 4.46 4.61
N ILE A 113 -1.84 5.31 3.58
CA ILE A 113 -0.76 6.30 3.57
C ILE A 113 -0.92 7.29 4.74
N GLY A 114 -2.15 7.70 5.04
CA GLY A 114 -2.46 8.54 6.20
C GLY A 114 -2.00 7.91 7.52
N HIS A 115 -2.35 6.64 7.76
CA HIS A 115 -1.93 5.88 8.93
C HIS A 115 -0.41 5.69 9.00
N LEU A 116 0.23 5.34 7.88
CA LEU A 116 1.69 5.22 7.81
C LEU A 116 2.38 6.52 8.25
N LYS A 117 1.87 7.68 7.80
CA LYS A 117 2.44 8.99 8.13
C LYS A 117 2.16 9.41 9.58
N ALA A 118 0.92 9.26 10.04
CA ALA A 118 0.48 9.77 11.34
C ALA A 118 0.82 8.84 12.51
N GLU A 119 0.53 7.55 12.38
CA GLU A 119 0.60 6.58 13.47
C GLU A 119 1.93 5.82 13.48
N HIS A 120 2.51 5.58 12.29
CA HIS A 120 3.75 4.80 12.13
C HIS A 120 4.97 5.66 11.76
N ARG A 121 4.88 6.97 11.98
CA ARG A 121 5.98 7.94 11.87
C ARG A 121 6.66 8.04 10.50
N MET A 122 6.05 7.54 9.42
CA MET A 122 6.61 7.70 8.09
C MET A 122 6.76 9.17 7.67
N GLY A 123 5.93 10.07 8.23
CA GLY A 123 5.99 11.51 7.99
C GLY A 123 7.13 12.24 8.72
N ARG A 124 7.88 11.56 9.60
CA ARG A 124 8.98 12.14 10.40
C ARG A 124 10.11 11.16 10.50
N ASN A 125 11.11 11.30 9.64
CA ASN A 125 12.31 10.46 9.70
C ASN A 125 13.36 11.08 10.62
N TYR A 126 13.81 10.33 11.63
CA TYR A 126 14.90 10.70 12.53
C TYR A 126 16.21 9.98 12.16
N LEU A 127 16.18 9.08 11.20
CA LEU A 127 17.34 8.36 10.72
C LEU A 127 18.03 9.16 9.62
N ALA A 128 19.36 9.10 9.60
CA ALA A 128 20.15 9.88 8.68
C ALA A 128 20.33 9.18 7.31
N HIS A 129 20.49 9.98 6.28
CA HIS A 129 20.82 9.55 4.92
C HIS A 129 19.75 8.66 4.22
N HIS A 130 20.03 8.29 2.97
CA HIS A 130 19.13 7.47 2.16
C HIS A 130 18.83 6.10 2.77
N ALA A 131 19.78 5.50 3.48
CA ALA A 131 19.57 4.25 4.20
C ALA A 131 18.53 4.44 5.32
N GLY A 132 18.61 5.55 6.05
CA GLY A 132 17.66 5.90 7.07
C GLY A 132 16.24 6.11 6.52
N ASP A 133 16.12 6.76 5.36
CA ASP A 133 14.82 6.94 4.67
C ASP A 133 14.19 5.59 4.28
N ALA A 134 15.01 4.68 3.73
CA ALA A 134 14.55 3.36 3.35
C ALA A 134 14.11 2.53 4.58
N ILE A 135 14.91 2.53 5.64
CA ILE A 135 14.60 1.83 6.89
C ILE A 135 13.33 2.39 7.52
N ASN A 136 13.19 3.73 7.59
CA ASN A 136 11.98 4.36 8.14
C ASN A 136 10.71 3.95 7.39
N ALA A 137 10.76 3.92 6.06
CA ALA A 137 9.64 3.48 5.25
C ALA A 137 9.25 2.01 5.55
N VAL A 138 10.23 1.11 5.60
CA VAL A 138 10.02 -0.31 5.90
C VAL A 138 9.46 -0.51 7.30
N LEU A 139 10.02 0.17 8.31
CA LEU A 139 9.53 0.08 9.69
C LEU A 139 8.10 0.60 9.84
N ALA A 140 7.75 1.68 9.14
CA ALA A 140 6.37 2.19 9.13
C ALA A 140 5.39 1.16 8.54
N ALA A 141 5.73 0.53 7.41
CA ALA A 141 4.91 -0.50 6.80
C ALA A 141 4.79 -1.75 7.67
N ALA A 142 5.89 -2.20 8.28
CA ALA A 142 5.89 -3.32 9.20
C ALA A 142 4.99 -3.04 10.41
N GLY A 143 5.14 -1.89 11.06
CA GLY A 143 4.30 -1.49 12.19
C GLY A 143 2.81 -1.45 11.83
N TYR A 144 2.47 -0.89 10.67
CA TYR A 144 1.10 -0.88 10.17
C TYR A 144 0.55 -2.30 9.95
N ASN A 145 1.31 -3.16 9.27
CA ASN A 145 0.90 -4.54 9.01
C ASN A 145 0.76 -5.36 10.31
N PHE A 146 1.68 -5.21 11.26
CA PHE A 146 1.57 -5.85 12.57
C PHE A 146 0.34 -5.38 13.35
N HIS A 147 0.01 -4.11 13.28
CA HIS A 147 -1.21 -3.58 13.89
C HIS A 147 -2.47 -4.24 13.32
N LEU A 148 -2.55 -4.45 12.00
CA LEU A 148 -3.64 -5.19 11.37
C LEU A 148 -3.70 -6.66 11.83
N LEU A 149 -2.56 -7.33 11.90
CA LEU A 149 -2.47 -8.73 12.37
C LEU A 149 -2.94 -8.85 13.83
N LEU A 150 -2.52 -7.94 14.70
CA LEU A 150 -2.98 -7.91 16.09
C LEU A 150 -4.49 -7.76 16.19
N LYS A 151 -5.09 -6.85 15.43
CA LYS A 151 -6.56 -6.71 15.38
C LYS A 151 -7.27 -7.97 14.91
N TRP A 152 -6.70 -8.72 13.98
CA TRP A 152 -7.27 -9.98 13.53
C TRP A 152 -7.16 -11.05 14.60
N LEU A 153 -6.03 -11.13 15.30
CA LEU A 153 -5.83 -12.06 16.41
C LEU A 153 -6.78 -11.76 17.58
N GLU A 154 -6.99 -10.50 17.93
CA GLU A 154 -7.97 -10.07 18.93
C GLU A 154 -9.39 -10.50 18.56
N LEU A 155 -9.79 -10.31 17.30
CA LEU A 155 -11.09 -10.74 16.81
C LEU A 155 -11.23 -12.27 16.86
N LEU A 156 -10.21 -13.00 16.44
CA LEU A 156 -10.20 -14.48 16.47
C LEU A 156 -10.32 -14.97 17.92
N LEU A 157 -9.53 -14.42 18.84
CA LEU A 157 -9.57 -14.77 20.24
C LEU A 157 -10.95 -14.47 20.85
N SER A 158 -11.52 -13.30 20.59
CA SER A 158 -12.83 -12.94 21.10
C SER A 158 -13.94 -13.88 20.62
N THR A 159 -13.90 -14.28 19.33
CA THR A 159 -14.86 -15.24 18.78
C THR A 159 -14.68 -16.62 19.38
N PHE A 160 -13.45 -17.07 19.59
CA PHE A 160 -13.15 -18.35 20.23
C PHE A 160 -13.65 -18.39 21.69
N LEU A 161 -13.38 -17.37 22.47
CA LEU A 161 -13.84 -17.24 23.86
C LEU A 161 -15.36 -17.19 23.97
N ALA A 162 -16.03 -16.50 23.03
CA ALA A 162 -17.47 -16.47 22.96
C ALA A 162 -18.06 -17.86 22.66
N ALA A 163 -17.46 -18.60 21.73
CA ALA A 163 -17.88 -19.97 21.42
C ALA A 163 -17.70 -20.92 22.61
N GLN A 164 -16.60 -20.82 23.35
CA GLN A 164 -16.38 -21.64 24.56
C GLN A 164 -17.42 -21.34 25.64
N LYS A 165 -17.74 -20.05 25.87
CA LYS A 165 -18.79 -19.67 26.85
C LYS A 165 -20.16 -20.22 26.45
N ALA A 166 -20.51 -20.16 25.17
CA ALA A 166 -21.76 -20.71 24.66
C ALA A 166 -21.83 -22.24 24.83
N ALA A 167 -20.73 -22.95 24.51
CA ALA A 167 -20.65 -24.40 24.69
C ALA A 167 -20.76 -24.81 26.17
N ALA A 168 -20.10 -24.09 27.07
CA ALA A 168 -20.21 -24.32 28.51
C ALA A 168 -21.63 -24.09 29.05
N ALA A 169 -22.32 -23.07 28.54
CA ALA A 169 -23.71 -22.80 28.96
C ALA A 169 -24.70 -23.91 28.56
N LEU A 170 -24.45 -24.59 27.43
CA LEU A 170 -25.27 -25.70 26.96
C LEU A 170 -25.09 -27.02 27.76
N GLN A 171 -24.00 -27.15 28.51
CA GLN A 171 -23.74 -28.34 29.33
C GLN A 171 -24.49 -28.32 30.68
N TRP A 172 -25.12 -27.19 31.03
CA TRP A 172 -25.83 -27.00 32.29
C TRP A 172 -27.35 -26.97 32.11
N VAL A 173 -27.88 -27.30 30.94
CA VAL A 173 -29.27 -27.48 30.59
C VAL A 173 -29.57 -28.95 30.30
#